data_5946ceb79b15ae8ad554d8b1f67fac41
#
_entry.id   5946ceb79b15ae8ad554d8b1f67fac41
#
_cell.length_a   1.000
_cell.length_b   1.000
_cell.length_c   1.000
_cell.angle_alpha   90.00
_cell.angle_beta   90.00
_cell.angle_gamma   90.00
#
_symmetry.space_group_name_H-M   'P 1'
#
loop_
_entity.id
_entity.type
_entity.pdbx_description
1 polymer ?
#
loop_
_entity_poly.entity_id
_entity_poly.type
_entity_poly.pdbx_seq_one_letter_code
_entity_poly.pdbx_strand_id
1 'polypeptide(L)'
;WKNIKPRFSTPVAIAAAICLLAFAGTGRFIFYNTNVLNSKLSNLDVEEGFADYEKAYKQYEDLNSPDIMSFYTEVDLFPEDREAHIEGTYTVSNNYDEAIPEVHFTVATYLSINELDVPNSTLSHSDTDLGYYIYQLDRPMQPGESFDVNFDIDWLTPGFVNNSATTSLLSSGTFFNNTEAFPLPGYNNSAELLDNNRRRRYDLPPVERAAKIDDESQWDVGLVTRMRASYEAIVSTSNDQIAVTPGYLEREWEEDGRRYFHYKMDEPIWPFVSFLSADYEMKSDKWNDVDLEVYYKHEQNVDRMLEASKKSLDYFTANFSPYQYRQYRIFEFPRQRGAFAQSFPNTIPFSEAIGFVADIRDPEAID
;
A
#
# COMPACT_ATOMS: atom_id res chain seq x y z
N TRP A 1 -4.07 19.15 55.63
CA TRP A 1 -5.47 19.60 55.51
C TRP A 1 -5.74 20.99 56.10
N LYS A 2 -5.22 21.37 57.29
CA LYS A 2 -5.45 22.67 57.92
C LYS A 2 -4.95 23.89 57.08
N ASN A 3 -4.01 23.74 56.19
CA ASN A 3 -3.43 24.82 55.36
C ASN A 3 -4.05 24.96 53.98
N ILE A 4 -4.97 24.04 53.59
CA ILE A 4 -5.59 24.04 52.26
C ILE A 4 -6.87 24.93 52.25
N LYS A 5 -7.65 24.91 53.34
CA LYS A 5 -8.92 25.64 53.44
C LYS A 5 -8.83 27.15 53.16
N PRO A 6 -7.80 27.90 53.62
CA PRO A 6 -7.73 29.34 53.36
C PRO A 6 -7.38 29.72 51.92
N ARG A 7 -6.88 28.79 51.13
CA ARG A 7 -6.50 29.02 49.70
C ARG A 7 -7.59 28.70 48.69
N PHE A 8 -8.67 28.04 49.13
CA PHE A 8 -9.83 27.73 48.29
C PHE A 8 -10.80 28.92 48.28
N SER A 9 -10.46 30.00 47.57
CA SER A 9 -11.41 31.06 47.24
C SER A 9 -12.36 30.62 46.14
N THR A 10 -13.55 31.19 46.07
CA THR A 10 -14.55 30.89 45.02
C THR A 10 -13.97 30.90 43.59
N PRO A 11 -13.13 31.89 43.20
CA PRO A 11 -12.49 31.90 41.89
C PRO A 11 -11.57 30.69 41.64
N VAL A 12 -10.83 30.29 42.67
CA VAL A 12 -9.94 29.10 42.58
C VAL A 12 -10.76 27.80 42.44
N ALA A 13 -11.87 27.68 43.15
CA ALA A 13 -12.77 26.55 43.03
C ALA A 13 -13.42 26.46 41.66
N ILE A 14 -13.84 27.58 41.08
CA ILE A 14 -14.40 27.67 39.73
C ILE A 14 -13.31 27.28 38.69
N ALA A 15 -12.10 27.84 38.79
CA ALA A 15 -11.00 27.48 37.91
C ALA A 15 -10.67 25.99 37.98
N ALA A 16 -10.60 25.42 39.17
CA ALA A 16 -10.37 23.97 39.37
C ALA A 16 -11.49 23.14 38.76
N ALA A 17 -12.75 23.55 38.91
CA ALA A 17 -13.88 22.86 38.28
C ALA A 17 -13.82 22.88 36.75
N ILE A 18 -13.48 24.05 36.15
CA ILE A 18 -13.27 24.18 34.69
C ILE A 18 -12.14 23.26 34.20
N CYS A 19 -10.99 23.27 34.90
CA CYS A 19 -9.87 22.38 34.57
C CYS A 19 -10.27 20.90 34.65
N LEU A 20 -11.06 20.50 35.64
CA LEU A 20 -11.54 19.13 35.84
C LEU A 20 -12.51 18.72 34.73
N LEU A 21 -13.42 19.61 34.33
CA LEU A 21 -14.33 19.41 33.23
C LEU A 21 -13.57 19.30 31.88
N ALA A 22 -12.60 20.18 31.65
CA ALA A 22 -11.75 20.15 30.48
C ALA A 22 -10.95 18.84 30.43
N PHE A 23 -10.35 18.41 31.55
CA PHE A 23 -9.62 17.15 31.66
C PHE A 23 -10.53 15.94 31.36
N ALA A 24 -11.73 15.89 31.98
CA ALA A 24 -12.67 14.80 31.75
C ALA A 24 -13.18 14.79 30.30
N GLY A 25 -13.48 15.95 29.72
CA GLY A 25 -13.89 16.08 28.33
C GLY A 25 -12.81 15.64 27.34
N THR A 26 -11.58 16.13 27.53
CA THR A 26 -10.43 15.74 26.71
C THR A 26 -10.11 14.24 26.88
N GLY A 27 -10.11 13.75 28.12
CA GLY A 27 -9.86 12.33 28.39
C GLY A 27 -10.91 11.41 27.73
N ARG A 28 -12.20 11.80 27.79
CA ARG A 28 -13.28 11.07 27.10
C ARG A 28 -13.09 11.12 25.58
N PHE A 29 -12.74 12.28 25.03
CA PHE A 29 -12.50 12.43 23.59
C PHE A 29 -11.34 11.55 23.12
N ILE A 30 -10.21 11.58 23.82
CA ILE A 30 -9.05 10.72 23.51
C ILE A 30 -9.44 9.24 23.63
N PHE A 31 -10.07 8.84 24.74
CA PHE A 31 -10.49 7.46 24.96
C PHE A 31 -11.44 6.96 23.87
N TYR A 32 -12.42 7.78 23.48
CA TYR A 32 -13.34 7.42 22.41
C TYR A 32 -12.63 7.16 21.10
N ASN A 33 -11.73 8.09 20.68
CA ASN A 33 -11.00 7.93 19.42
C ASN A 33 -10.08 6.70 19.42
N THR A 34 -9.39 6.45 20.53
CA THR A 34 -8.31 5.45 20.57
C THR A 34 -8.72 4.07 21.05
N ASN A 35 -9.96 3.88 21.56
CA ASN A 35 -10.41 2.60 22.10
C ASN A 35 -11.85 2.22 21.69
N VAL A 36 -12.63 3.15 21.14
CA VAL A 36 -14.01 2.89 20.69
C VAL A 36 -14.13 3.03 19.19
N LEU A 37 -13.65 4.14 18.64
CA LEU A 37 -13.64 4.39 17.20
C LEU A 37 -12.55 3.58 16.49
N ASN A 38 -11.40 3.42 17.13
CA ASN A 38 -10.27 2.64 16.62
C ASN A 38 -9.92 1.54 17.64
N SER A 39 -9.55 0.36 17.15
CA SER A 39 -9.02 -0.70 18.00
C SER A 39 -7.60 -0.37 18.43
N LYS A 40 -7.34 -0.37 19.74
CA LYS A 40 -5.97 -0.23 20.26
C LYS A 40 -5.29 -1.59 20.20
N LEU A 41 -4.43 -1.77 19.20
CA LEU A 41 -3.57 -2.93 19.12
C LEU A 41 -2.20 -2.62 19.76
N SER A 42 -1.74 -3.50 20.65
CA SER A 42 -0.35 -3.49 21.10
C SER A 42 0.55 -4.20 20.08
N ASN A 43 1.87 -4.03 20.20
CA ASN A 43 2.80 -4.80 19.33
C ASN A 43 2.65 -6.32 19.54
N LEU A 44 2.20 -6.76 20.72
CA LEU A 44 1.96 -8.17 20.98
C LEU A 44 0.69 -8.66 20.29
N ASP A 45 -0.36 -7.85 20.26
CA ASP A 45 -1.61 -8.19 19.56
C ASP A 45 -1.36 -8.32 18.05
N VAL A 46 -0.51 -7.45 17.49
CA VAL A 46 -0.08 -7.53 16.08
C VAL A 46 0.75 -8.79 15.81
N GLU A 47 1.72 -9.12 16.70
CA GLU A 47 2.49 -10.35 16.60
C GLU A 47 1.61 -11.60 16.71
N GLU A 48 0.62 -11.60 17.61
CA GLU A 48 -0.35 -12.68 17.78
C GLU A 48 -1.20 -12.85 16.53
N GLY A 49 -1.68 -11.75 15.94
CA GLY A 49 -2.42 -11.77 14.67
C GLY A 49 -1.63 -12.42 13.52
N PHE A 50 -0.35 -12.09 13.37
CA PHE A 50 0.51 -12.74 12.37
C PHE A 50 0.71 -14.24 12.67
N ALA A 51 0.89 -14.60 13.94
CA ALA A 51 1.04 -16.00 14.33
C ALA A 51 -0.24 -16.81 14.12
N ASP A 52 -1.39 -16.23 14.40
CA ASP A 52 -2.69 -16.88 14.22
C ASP A 52 -3.04 -17.02 12.75
N TYR A 53 -2.75 -15.99 11.92
CA TYR A 53 -2.87 -16.08 10.46
C TYR A 53 -2.05 -17.24 9.90
N GLU A 54 -0.77 -17.33 10.27
CA GLU A 54 0.11 -18.41 9.81
C GLU A 54 -0.39 -19.78 10.25
N LYS A 55 -0.79 -19.94 11.53
CA LYS A 55 -1.32 -21.22 12.04
C LYS A 55 -2.59 -21.67 11.34
N ALA A 56 -3.46 -20.72 11.01
CA ALA A 56 -4.74 -21.04 10.37
C ALA A 56 -4.56 -21.35 8.87
N TYR A 57 -3.74 -20.57 8.17
CA TYR A 57 -3.77 -20.51 6.72
C TYR A 57 -2.48 -20.95 6.02
N LYS A 58 -1.37 -21.21 6.72
CA LYS A 58 -0.11 -21.73 6.14
C LYS A 58 -0.31 -23.01 5.31
N GLN A 59 -1.29 -23.82 5.66
CA GLN A 59 -1.64 -25.03 4.92
C GLN A 59 -2.06 -24.78 3.45
N TYR A 60 -2.40 -23.51 3.13
CA TYR A 60 -2.83 -23.10 1.79
C TYR A 60 -1.73 -22.40 0.98
N GLU A 61 -0.48 -22.31 1.52
CA GLU A 61 0.62 -21.61 0.86
C GLU A 61 0.95 -22.16 -0.53
N ASP A 62 0.90 -23.51 -0.66
CA ASP A 62 1.24 -24.23 -1.90
C ASP A 62 0.03 -24.47 -2.82
N LEU A 63 -1.15 -23.93 -2.50
CA LEU A 63 -2.31 -24.08 -3.39
C LEU A 63 -2.13 -23.26 -4.66
N ASN A 64 -2.49 -23.86 -5.79
CA ASN A 64 -2.60 -23.15 -7.06
C ASN A 64 -3.64 -22.03 -6.93
N SER A 65 -3.19 -20.80 -7.04
CA SER A 65 -4.03 -19.61 -7.06
C SER A 65 -4.07 -19.05 -8.48
N PRO A 66 -5.22 -18.64 -9.03
CA PRO A 66 -5.27 -18.14 -10.39
C PRO A 66 -4.42 -16.86 -10.53
N ASP A 67 -3.72 -16.74 -11.66
CA ASP A 67 -2.87 -15.60 -11.97
C ASP A 67 -3.72 -14.40 -12.43
N ILE A 68 -3.36 -13.19 -11.98
CA ILE A 68 -3.95 -11.94 -12.49
C ILE A 68 -3.37 -11.65 -13.87
N MET A 69 -4.22 -11.67 -14.91
CA MET A 69 -3.85 -11.40 -16.31
C MET A 69 -4.15 -9.97 -16.73
N SER A 70 -5.13 -9.35 -16.09
CA SER A 70 -5.53 -7.96 -16.31
C SER A 70 -6.09 -7.39 -15.02
N PHE A 71 -5.84 -6.11 -14.77
CA PHE A 71 -6.57 -5.39 -13.74
C PHE A 71 -6.87 -3.95 -14.16
N TYR A 72 -8.13 -3.60 -14.00
CA TYR A 72 -8.67 -2.27 -14.11
C TYR A 72 -9.07 -1.79 -12.73
N THR A 73 -8.76 -0.53 -12.39
CA THR A 73 -9.13 0.01 -11.08
C THR A 73 -9.57 1.46 -11.18
N GLU A 74 -10.58 1.81 -10.39
CA GLU A 74 -10.96 3.19 -10.10
C GLU A 74 -10.62 3.47 -8.63
N VAL A 75 -9.82 4.51 -8.38
CA VAL A 75 -9.34 4.85 -7.06
C VAL A 75 -9.64 6.30 -6.77
N ASP A 76 -10.57 6.54 -5.86
CA ASP A 76 -10.93 7.86 -5.39
C ASP A 76 -10.20 8.19 -4.10
N LEU A 77 -9.27 9.14 -4.16
CA LEU A 77 -8.50 9.59 -3.02
C LEU A 77 -9.15 10.82 -2.38
N PHE A 78 -9.34 10.79 -1.07
CA PHE A 78 -9.86 11.89 -0.25
C PHE A 78 -8.78 12.32 0.76
N PRO A 79 -7.77 13.10 0.32
CA PRO A 79 -6.60 13.42 1.15
C PRO A 79 -6.95 14.11 2.46
N GLU A 80 -7.92 15.02 2.44
CA GLU A 80 -8.33 15.78 3.64
C GLU A 80 -8.97 14.89 4.70
N ASP A 81 -9.77 13.91 4.27
CA ASP A 81 -10.42 12.93 5.14
C ASP A 81 -9.51 11.75 5.47
N ARG A 82 -8.40 11.60 4.73
CA ARG A 82 -7.46 10.47 4.77
C ARG A 82 -8.16 9.14 4.48
N GLU A 83 -8.93 9.15 3.42
CA GLU A 83 -9.73 8.03 2.97
C GLU A 83 -9.46 7.72 1.50
N ALA A 84 -9.70 6.48 1.11
CA ALA A 84 -9.71 6.06 -0.28
C ALA A 84 -10.89 5.12 -0.52
N HIS A 85 -11.54 5.27 -1.67
CA HIS A 85 -12.52 4.34 -2.20
C HIS A 85 -11.92 3.68 -3.44
N ILE A 86 -12.03 2.36 -3.53
CA ILE A 86 -11.32 1.55 -4.52
C ILE A 86 -12.28 0.54 -5.12
N GLU A 87 -12.61 0.74 -6.39
CA GLU A 87 -13.31 -0.27 -7.18
C GLU A 87 -12.32 -0.92 -8.16
N GLY A 88 -12.51 -2.21 -8.44
CA GLY A 88 -11.63 -2.88 -9.39
C GLY A 88 -12.16 -4.17 -9.95
N THR A 89 -11.57 -4.57 -11.06
CA THR A 89 -11.82 -5.84 -11.72
C THR A 89 -10.49 -6.50 -12.03
N TYR A 90 -10.31 -7.72 -11.57
CA TYR A 90 -9.25 -8.62 -12.01
C TYR A 90 -9.80 -9.59 -13.06
N THR A 91 -9.15 -9.72 -14.20
CA THR A 91 -9.29 -10.94 -15.01
C THR A 91 -8.26 -11.93 -14.51
N VAL A 92 -8.71 -13.03 -13.91
CA VAL A 92 -7.85 -14.10 -13.41
C VAL A 92 -7.89 -15.31 -14.33
N SER A 93 -6.78 -16.04 -14.44
CA SER A 93 -6.64 -17.23 -15.30
C SER A 93 -5.98 -18.38 -14.56
N ASN A 94 -6.46 -19.60 -14.82
CA ASN A 94 -5.79 -20.82 -14.40
C ASN A 94 -4.68 -21.19 -15.40
N ASN A 95 -3.44 -20.82 -15.09
CA ASN A 95 -2.26 -21.13 -15.91
C ASN A 95 -1.52 -22.42 -15.46
N TYR A 96 -2.15 -23.22 -14.59
CA TYR A 96 -1.65 -24.51 -14.15
C TYR A 96 -2.23 -25.65 -14.98
N ASP A 97 -1.61 -26.82 -14.90
CA ASP A 97 -2.08 -28.05 -15.56
C ASP A 97 -3.22 -28.75 -14.78
N GLU A 98 -3.55 -28.26 -13.59
CA GLU A 98 -4.58 -28.81 -12.71
C GLU A 98 -5.76 -27.84 -12.57
N ALA A 99 -6.95 -28.40 -12.36
CA ALA A 99 -8.14 -27.62 -12.13
C ALA A 99 -8.12 -26.99 -10.72
N ILE A 100 -8.53 -25.74 -10.60
CA ILE A 100 -8.63 -24.99 -9.33
C ILE A 100 -10.07 -25.09 -8.81
N PRO A 101 -10.32 -25.79 -7.68
CA PRO A 101 -11.67 -25.97 -7.16
C PRO A 101 -12.18 -24.79 -6.33
N GLU A 102 -11.28 -24.00 -5.75
CA GLU A 102 -11.60 -22.88 -4.88
C GLU A 102 -10.59 -21.75 -5.08
N VAL A 103 -11.03 -20.51 -4.86
CA VAL A 103 -10.18 -19.33 -4.97
C VAL A 103 -10.11 -18.65 -3.61
N HIS A 104 -8.90 -18.37 -3.17
CA HIS A 104 -8.63 -17.71 -1.89
C HIS A 104 -8.23 -16.26 -2.11
N PHE A 105 -8.58 -15.41 -1.15
CA PHE A 105 -8.13 -14.02 -1.11
C PHE A 105 -7.66 -13.65 0.28
N THR A 106 -6.57 -12.90 0.34
CA THR A 106 -6.13 -12.17 1.53
C THR A 106 -6.44 -10.69 1.36
N VAL A 107 -7.11 -10.08 2.32
CA VAL A 107 -7.44 -8.65 2.35
C VAL A 107 -6.98 -8.07 3.68
N ALA A 108 -6.33 -6.91 3.66
CA ALA A 108 -5.85 -6.28 4.88
C ALA A 108 -7.01 -5.95 5.84
N THR A 109 -6.87 -6.27 7.12
CA THR A 109 -7.95 -6.21 8.12
C THR A 109 -8.42 -4.80 8.47
N TYR A 110 -7.68 -3.76 8.06
CA TYR A 110 -8.08 -2.36 8.20
C TYR A 110 -8.93 -1.83 7.05
N LEU A 111 -9.16 -2.64 6.02
CA LEU A 111 -10.01 -2.31 4.88
C LEU A 111 -11.45 -2.78 5.14
N SER A 112 -12.40 -2.04 4.61
CA SER A 112 -13.81 -2.43 4.60
C SER A 112 -14.18 -2.95 3.23
N ILE A 113 -14.55 -4.22 3.13
CA ILE A 113 -14.98 -4.85 1.89
C ILE A 113 -16.48 -4.59 1.72
N ASN A 114 -16.84 -3.78 0.73
CA ASN A 114 -18.23 -3.58 0.31
C ASN A 114 -18.67 -4.71 -0.62
N GLU A 115 -17.81 -5.12 -1.54
CA GLU A 115 -18.02 -6.23 -2.46
C GLU A 115 -16.70 -6.97 -2.74
N LEU A 116 -16.77 -8.29 -2.81
CA LEU A 116 -15.77 -9.16 -3.42
C LEU A 116 -16.52 -10.28 -4.13
N ASP A 117 -16.78 -10.08 -5.43
CA ASP A 117 -17.58 -10.97 -6.25
C ASP A 117 -16.70 -11.89 -7.08
N VAL A 118 -16.82 -13.19 -6.79
CA VAL A 118 -16.20 -14.28 -7.55
C VAL A 118 -17.32 -15.02 -8.28
N PRO A 119 -17.40 -14.96 -9.61
CA PRO A 119 -18.53 -15.51 -10.35
C PRO A 119 -18.64 -17.03 -10.23
N ASN A 120 -19.88 -17.53 -10.19
CA ASN A 120 -20.19 -18.97 -10.08
C ASN A 120 -19.48 -19.63 -8.89
N SER A 121 -19.54 -18.98 -7.74
CA SER A 121 -18.95 -19.47 -6.51
C SER A 121 -19.86 -19.22 -5.29
N THR A 122 -19.48 -19.82 -4.19
CA THR A 122 -20.06 -19.58 -2.88
C THR A 122 -18.95 -19.24 -1.89
N LEU A 123 -19.11 -18.14 -1.15
CA LEU A 123 -18.22 -17.80 -0.04
C LEU A 123 -18.35 -18.88 1.05
N SER A 124 -17.39 -19.79 1.11
CA SER A 124 -17.39 -20.94 2.02
C SER A 124 -16.73 -20.61 3.37
N HIS A 125 -15.81 -19.62 3.38
CA HIS A 125 -15.12 -19.17 4.58
C HIS A 125 -14.87 -17.67 4.51
N SER A 126 -15.10 -16.97 5.63
CA SER A 126 -14.86 -15.55 5.80
C SER A 126 -14.31 -15.30 7.20
N ASP A 127 -13.05 -14.93 7.27
CA ASP A 127 -12.36 -14.53 8.51
C ASP A 127 -11.97 -13.06 8.40
N THR A 128 -12.82 -12.21 8.92
CA THR A 128 -12.60 -10.75 8.91
C THR A 128 -11.51 -10.31 9.89
N ASP A 129 -11.22 -11.10 10.93
CA ASP A 129 -10.22 -10.77 11.92
C ASP A 129 -8.79 -11.02 11.42
N LEU A 130 -8.63 -12.02 10.53
CA LEU A 130 -7.35 -12.35 9.90
C LEU A 130 -7.32 -11.99 8.40
N GLY A 131 -8.43 -11.49 7.86
CA GLY A 131 -8.52 -11.02 6.47
C GLY A 131 -8.42 -12.14 5.43
N TYR A 132 -8.99 -13.32 5.69
CA TYR A 132 -8.89 -14.48 4.78
C TYR A 132 -10.25 -14.96 4.30
N TYR A 133 -10.40 -15.12 2.98
CA TYR A 133 -11.67 -15.45 2.33
C TYR A 133 -11.47 -16.62 1.36
N ILE A 134 -12.40 -17.61 1.40
CA ILE A 134 -12.39 -18.78 0.51
C ILE A 134 -13.71 -18.84 -0.25
N TYR A 135 -13.60 -18.86 -1.57
CA TYR A 135 -14.72 -19.01 -2.51
C TYR A 135 -14.66 -20.39 -3.14
N GLN A 136 -15.63 -21.24 -2.81
CA GLN A 136 -15.79 -22.56 -3.44
C GLN A 136 -16.46 -22.34 -4.80
N LEU A 137 -15.79 -22.73 -5.89
CA LEU A 137 -16.35 -22.64 -7.23
C LEU A 137 -17.43 -23.71 -7.44
N ASP A 138 -18.53 -23.36 -8.11
CA ASP A 138 -19.62 -24.31 -8.45
C ASP A 138 -19.10 -25.46 -9.33
N ARG A 139 -18.07 -25.19 -10.14
CA ARG A 139 -17.25 -26.16 -10.84
C ARG A 139 -15.80 -25.73 -10.82
N PRO A 140 -14.84 -26.66 -10.71
CA PRO A 140 -13.43 -26.30 -10.75
C PRO A 140 -13.06 -25.55 -12.04
N MET A 141 -12.26 -24.49 -11.90
CA MET A 141 -11.71 -23.71 -13.00
C MET A 141 -10.68 -24.55 -13.74
N GLN A 142 -10.95 -24.89 -15.02
CA GLN A 142 -10.10 -25.76 -15.80
C GLN A 142 -8.83 -25.02 -16.28
N PRO A 143 -7.74 -25.74 -16.61
CA PRO A 143 -6.55 -25.16 -17.22
C PRO A 143 -6.91 -24.27 -18.43
N GLY A 144 -6.38 -23.05 -18.44
CA GLY A 144 -6.62 -22.03 -19.46
C GLY A 144 -7.95 -21.29 -19.36
N GLU A 145 -8.81 -21.62 -18.40
CA GLU A 145 -10.04 -20.83 -18.15
C GLU A 145 -9.71 -19.52 -17.47
N SER A 146 -10.58 -18.51 -17.70
CA SER A 146 -10.48 -17.19 -17.10
C SER A 146 -11.88 -16.68 -16.70
N PHE A 147 -11.91 -15.84 -15.66
CA PHE A 147 -13.10 -15.07 -15.29
C PHE A 147 -12.72 -13.75 -14.62
N ASP A 148 -13.67 -12.86 -14.50
CA ASP A 148 -13.49 -11.57 -13.86
C ASP A 148 -13.93 -11.65 -12.39
N VAL A 149 -13.12 -11.10 -11.50
CA VAL A 149 -13.39 -10.90 -10.08
C VAL A 149 -13.54 -9.41 -9.83
N ASN A 150 -14.68 -8.98 -9.31
CA ASN A 150 -14.94 -7.59 -8.98
C ASN A 150 -14.76 -7.36 -7.48
N PHE A 151 -14.27 -6.18 -7.13
CA PHE A 151 -14.16 -5.77 -5.74
C PHE A 151 -14.44 -4.28 -5.56
N ASP A 152 -14.99 -3.95 -4.40
CA ASP A 152 -15.28 -2.61 -3.92
C ASP A 152 -14.83 -2.53 -2.46
N ILE A 153 -13.93 -1.60 -2.15
CA ILE A 153 -13.22 -1.51 -0.88
C ILE A 153 -13.11 -0.06 -0.43
N ASP A 154 -13.40 0.18 0.84
CA ASP A 154 -13.11 1.44 1.50
C ASP A 154 -11.88 1.32 2.41
N TRP A 155 -10.98 2.28 2.31
CA TRP A 155 -9.89 2.51 3.26
C TRP A 155 -10.18 3.76 4.08
N LEU A 156 -10.72 3.55 5.27
CA LEU A 156 -11.13 4.63 6.16
C LEU A 156 -10.13 4.77 7.33
N THR A 157 -9.80 6.01 7.70
CA THR A 157 -8.94 6.30 8.84
C THR A 157 -9.62 7.26 9.82
N PRO A 158 -10.72 6.83 10.48
CA PRO A 158 -11.53 7.71 11.30
C PRO A 158 -10.79 8.19 12.56
N GLY A 159 -10.92 9.49 12.86
CA GLY A 159 -10.36 10.06 14.08
C GLY A 159 -8.83 9.99 14.16
N PHE A 160 -8.30 9.47 15.29
CA PHE A 160 -6.85 9.28 15.48
C PHE A 160 -6.55 8.09 16.38
N VAL A 161 -5.35 7.54 16.23
CA VAL A 161 -4.81 6.43 17.04
C VAL A 161 -3.59 6.86 17.85
N ASN A 162 -3.25 6.12 18.90
CA ASN A 162 -2.11 6.44 19.77
C ASN A 162 -0.76 6.08 19.16
N ASN A 163 -0.73 5.04 18.32
CA ASN A 163 0.47 4.50 17.69
C ASN A 163 0.06 3.85 16.36
N SER A 164 1.03 3.64 15.49
CA SER A 164 0.81 2.99 14.18
C SER A 164 -0.27 3.70 13.34
N ALA A 165 -0.32 5.02 13.39
CA ALA A 165 -1.21 5.80 12.55
C ALA A 165 -0.93 5.48 11.07
N THR A 166 -1.99 5.34 10.28
CA THR A 166 -1.89 5.22 8.84
C THR A 166 -1.24 6.48 8.28
N THR A 167 -0.10 6.30 7.63
CA THR A 167 0.66 7.39 7.00
C THR A 167 0.65 7.27 5.48
N SER A 168 -0.08 6.32 4.94
CA SER A 168 -0.26 6.11 3.51
C SER A 168 -1.20 7.13 2.89
N LEU A 169 -2.20 7.58 3.65
CA LEU A 169 -3.21 8.56 3.25
C LEU A 169 -3.03 9.83 4.10
N LEU A 170 -2.38 10.85 3.56
CA LEU A 170 -2.16 12.13 4.23
C LEU A 170 -2.58 13.28 3.31
N SER A 171 -3.12 14.36 3.86
CA SER A 171 -3.44 15.57 3.09
C SER A 171 -2.21 16.20 2.44
N SER A 172 -1.02 16.05 3.06
CA SER A 172 0.24 16.52 2.51
C SER A 172 0.82 15.66 1.40
N GLY A 173 0.27 14.46 1.19
CA GLY A 173 0.67 13.52 0.15
C GLY A 173 0.29 12.09 0.49
N THR A 174 -0.27 11.41 -0.47
CA THR A 174 -0.66 9.99 -0.40
C THR A 174 0.39 9.13 -1.09
N PHE A 175 0.73 7.99 -0.50
CA PHE A 175 1.46 6.91 -1.15
C PHE A 175 1.13 5.56 -0.53
N PHE A 176 0.60 4.67 -1.34
CA PHE A 176 0.43 3.24 -1.04
C PHE A 176 0.59 2.39 -2.31
N ASN A 177 0.65 1.08 -2.14
CA ASN A 177 0.67 0.14 -3.26
C ASN A 177 -0.50 -0.85 -3.18
N ASN A 178 -0.74 -1.57 -4.28
CA ASN A 178 -1.88 -2.48 -4.37
C ASN A 178 -1.83 -3.64 -3.35
N THR A 179 -0.66 -4.02 -2.83
CA THR A 179 -0.59 -5.07 -1.81
C THR A 179 -1.11 -4.62 -0.44
N GLU A 180 -1.24 -3.31 -0.24
CA GLU A 180 -1.81 -2.71 0.97
C GLU A 180 -3.33 -2.49 0.87
N ALA A 181 -3.86 -2.34 -0.34
CA ALA A 181 -5.20 -1.80 -0.54
C ALA A 181 -6.15 -2.72 -1.33
N PHE A 182 -5.65 -3.78 -1.95
CA PHE A 182 -6.44 -4.63 -2.84
C PHE A 182 -6.52 -6.07 -2.34
N PRO A 183 -7.55 -6.84 -2.73
CA PRO A 183 -7.59 -8.27 -2.46
C PRO A 183 -6.44 -8.98 -3.19
N LEU A 184 -5.68 -9.75 -2.46
CA LEU A 184 -4.56 -10.52 -3.02
C LEU A 184 -4.97 -11.98 -3.19
N PRO A 185 -4.88 -12.56 -4.39
CA PRO A 185 -5.15 -13.98 -4.57
C PRO A 185 -4.18 -14.85 -3.78
N GLY A 186 -4.72 -15.85 -3.08
CA GLY A 186 -3.97 -16.85 -2.35
C GLY A 186 -3.51 -16.44 -0.95
N TYR A 187 -2.61 -17.26 -0.41
CA TYR A 187 -1.96 -17.04 0.88
C TYR A 187 -0.91 -15.93 0.80
N ASN A 188 -0.90 -15.04 1.78
CA ASN A 188 0.07 -13.94 1.85
C ASN A 188 1.18 -14.24 2.88
N ASN A 189 2.32 -14.73 2.41
CA ASN A 189 3.49 -15.00 3.25
C ASN A 189 4.13 -13.75 3.89
N SER A 190 3.81 -12.56 3.39
CA SER A 190 4.25 -11.30 4.03
C SER A 190 3.57 -11.04 5.38
N ALA A 191 2.49 -11.76 5.68
CA ALA A 191 1.79 -11.73 6.96
C ALA A 191 2.35 -12.76 7.96
N GLU A 192 3.54 -13.31 7.75
CA GLU A 192 4.21 -14.23 8.67
C GLU A 192 5.18 -13.52 9.62
N LEU A 193 5.42 -14.12 10.78
CA LEU A 193 6.46 -13.67 11.69
C LEU A 193 7.85 -14.10 11.17
N LEU A 194 8.72 -13.13 10.86
CA LEU A 194 10.06 -13.40 10.32
C LEU A 194 11.14 -13.59 11.40
N ASP A 195 10.90 -13.17 12.65
CA ASP A 195 11.88 -13.28 13.72
C ASP A 195 11.73 -14.59 14.50
N ASN A 196 12.77 -15.43 14.50
CA ASN A 196 12.73 -16.74 15.14
C ASN A 196 12.54 -16.71 16.68
N ASN A 197 12.85 -15.60 17.36
CA ASN A 197 12.58 -15.48 18.79
C ASN A 197 11.10 -15.19 19.04
N ARG A 198 10.47 -14.40 18.19
CA ARG A 198 9.03 -14.13 18.20
C ARG A 198 8.27 -15.39 17.83
N ARG A 199 8.67 -16.11 16.77
CA ARG A 199 8.06 -17.39 16.36
C ARG A 199 8.00 -18.41 17.48
N ARG A 200 9.10 -18.58 18.26
CA ARG A 200 9.14 -19.48 19.43
C ARG A 200 8.14 -19.13 20.51
N ARG A 201 7.78 -17.85 20.67
CA ARG A 201 6.77 -17.41 21.63
C ARG A 201 5.38 -17.98 21.31
N TYR A 202 5.12 -18.18 20.03
CA TYR A 202 3.84 -18.65 19.49
C TYR A 202 3.87 -20.12 19.04
N ASP A 203 4.90 -20.88 19.42
CA ASP A 203 5.12 -22.28 19.03
C ASP A 203 5.18 -22.51 17.53
N LEU A 204 5.61 -21.51 16.75
CA LEU A 204 5.83 -21.62 15.32
C LEU A 204 7.23 -22.20 15.03
N PRO A 205 7.37 -23.03 13.98
CA PRO A 205 8.68 -23.51 13.52
C PRO A 205 9.59 -22.34 13.12
N PRO A 206 10.93 -22.51 13.14
CA PRO A 206 11.82 -21.50 12.61
C PRO A 206 11.50 -21.16 11.16
N VAL A 207 11.72 -19.88 10.76
CA VAL A 207 11.61 -19.47 9.35
C VAL A 207 12.54 -20.34 8.50
N GLU A 208 12.02 -20.87 7.41
CA GLU A 208 12.84 -21.57 6.42
C GLU A 208 13.84 -20.60 5.80
N ARG A 209 15.07 -21.05 5.67
CA ARG A 209 16.10 -20.23 5.03
C ARG A 209 15.87 -20.18 3.53
N ALA A 210 16.08 -19.02 2.94
CA ALA A 210 16.15 -18.91 1.49
C ALA A 210 17.15 -19.93 0.92
N ALA A 211 16.82 -20.47 -0.24
CA ALA A 211 17.69 -21.38 -0.97
C ALA A 211 19.08 -20.75 -1.19
N LYS A 212 20.11 -21.57 -1.25
CA LYS A 212 21.45 -21.07 -1.54
C LYS A 212 21.53 -20.65 -3.00
N ILE A 213 22.34 -19.64 -3.29
CA ILE A 213 22.51 -19.09 -4.63
C ILE A 213 23.11 -20.11 -5.63
N ASP A 214 23.80 -21.12 -5.14
CA ASP A 214 24.41 -22.21 -5.91
C ASP A 214 23.50 -23.44 -6.05
N ASP A 215 22.28 -23.38 -5.53
CA ASP A 215 21.28 -24.42 -5.72
C ASP A 215 20.47 -24.17 -7.00
N GLU A 216 20.97 -24.70 -8.11
CA GLU A 216 20.36 -24.53 -9.43
C GLU A 216 18.90 -25.03 -9.51
N SER A 217 18.49 -25.98 -8.66
CA SER A 217 17.12 -26.49 -8.63
C SER A 217 16.11 -25.43 -8.15
N GLN A 218 16.58 -24.38 -7.49
CA GLN A 218 15.77 -23.30 -6.94
C GLN A 218 15.77 -22.01 -7.78
N TRP A 219 16.52 -21.95 -8.88
CA TRP A 219 16.64 -20.74 -9.69
C TRP A 219 15.33 -20.34 -10.38
N ASP A 220 14.49 -21.32 -10.70
CA ASP A 220 13.19 -21.08 -11.34
C ASP A 220 12.00 -21.12 -10.37
N VAL A 221 12.25 -21.40 -9.08
CA VAL A 221 11.20 -21.45 -8.07
C VAL A 221 10.91 -20.06 -7.54
N GLY A 222 9.64 -19.67 -7.54
CA GLY A 222 9.18 -18.43 -6.91
C GLY A 222 9.57 -17.14 -7.63
N LEU A 223 10.00 -17.20 -8.91
CA LEU A 223 10.21 -15.99 -9.69
C LEU A 223 8.85 -15.33 -10.01
N VAL A 224 8.51 -14.35 -9.22
CA VAL A 224 7.39 -13.39 -9.41
C VAL A 224 7.39 -12.78 -10.82
N THR A 225 8.49 -12.94 -11.55
CA THR A 225 8.72 -12.44 -12.91
C THR A 225 7.88 -13.10 -14.00
N ARG A 226 7.16 -14.20 -13.71
CA ARG A 226 6.33 -14.89 -14.71
C ARG A 226 4.96 -14.21 -14.90
N MET A 227 4.41 -13.61 -13.86
CA MET A 227 3.13 -12.92 -13.98
C MET A 227 3.28 -11.61 -14.74
N ARG A 228 2.46 -11.43 -15.75
CA ARG A 228 2.32 -10.19 -16.51
C ARG A 228 0.85 -9.92 -16.69
N ALA A 229 0.42 -8.73 -16.28
CA ALA A 229 -0.97 -8.30 -16.34
C ALA A 229 -1.10 -6.99 -17.13
N SER A 230 -2.13 -6.89 -17.93
CA SER A 230 -2.55 -5.59 -18.50
C SER A 230 -3.02 -4.70 -17.36
N TYR A 231 -2.66 -3.42 -17.43
CA TYR A 231 -3.00 -2.47 -16.38
C TYR A 231 -3.61 -1.20 -16.94
N GLU A 232 -4.72 -0.82 -16.36
CA GLU A 232 -5.41 0.44 -16.64
C GLU A 232 -6.07 0.94 -15.34
N ALA A 233 -6.00 2.25 -15.08
CA ALA A 233 -6.58 2.83 -13.88
C ALA A 233 -7.08 4.25 -14.11
N ILE A 234 -8.18 4.59 -13.43
CA ILE A 234 -8.62 5.97 -13.22
C ILE A 234 -8.34 6.31 -11.77
N VAL A 235 -7.64 7.40 -11.52
CA VAL A 235 -7.38 7.88 -10.15
C VAL A 235 -7.92 9.29 -10.02
N SER A 236 -8.75 9.51 -9.01
CA SER A 236 -9.23 10.86 -8.70
C SER A 236 -8.68 11.38 -7.38
N THR A 237 -8.58 12.69 -7.26
CA THR A 237 -8.10 13.37 -6.04
C THR A 237 -8.72 14.75 -5.91
N SER A 238 -8.32 15.49 -4.86
CA SER A 238 -8.69 16.89 -4.67
C SER A 238 -8.24 17.77 -5.84
N ASN A 239 -8.96 18.85 -6.09
CA ASN A 239 -8.73 19.71 -7.25
C ASN A 239 -7.34 20.38 -7.28
N ASP A 240 -6.69 20.53 -6.14
CA ASP A 240 -5.35 21.12 -5.96
C ASP A 240 -4.21 20.10 -5.99
N GLN A 241 -4.52 18.80 -6.15
CA GLN A 241 -3.54 17.73 -6.19
C GLN A 241 -3.44 17.07 -7.58
N ILE A 242 -2.32 16.41 -7.82
CA ILE A 242 -2.09 15.54 -8.98
C ILE A 242 -2.04 14.11 -8.46
N ALA A 243 -2.92 13.24 -8.99
CA ALA A 243 -2.88 11.82 -8.69
C ALA A 243 -2.12 11.05 -9.75
N VAL A 244 -1.35 10.04 -9.33
CA VAL A 244 -0.48 9.27 -10.21
C VAL A 244 -0.48 7.79 -9.83
N THR A 245 -0.43 6.96 -10.88
CA THR A 245 -0.18 5.52 -10.79
C THR A 245 0.75 5.11 -11.95
N PRO A 246 1.34 3.91 -11.99
CA PRO A 246 2.00 3.39 -13.20
C PRO A 246 1.12 3.50 -14.43
N GLY A 247 1.75 3.65 -15.58
CA GLY A 247 1.06 3.85 -16.86
C GLY A 247 1.34 5.21 -17.46
N TYR A 248 0.84 5.40 -18.67
CA TYR A 248 0.93 6.65 -19.40
C TYR A 248 -0.39 7.39 -19.26
N LEU A 249 -0.32 8.70 -19.02
CA LEU A 249 -1.52 9.53 -18.89
C LEU A 249 -2.21 9.62 -20.25
N GLU A 250 -3.40 9.02 -20.35
CA GLU A 250 -4.25 9.04 -21.54
C GLU A 250 -5.21 10.23 -21.53
N ARG A 251 -5.71 10.57 -20.32
CA ARG A 251 -6.67 11.65 -20.15
C ARG A 251 -6.62 12.23 -18.75
N GLU A 252 -6.80 13.54 -18.67
CA GLU A 252 -7.07 14.27 -17.43
C GLU A 252 -8.35 15.10 -17.62
N TRP A 253 -9.18 15.19 -16.54
CA TRP A 253 -10.38 16.03 -16.53
C TRP A 253 -10.76 16.43 -15.11
N GLU A 254 -11.64 17.42 -15.02
CA GLU A 254 -12.25 17.85 -13.76
C GLU A 254 -13.75 17.55 -13.80
N GLU A 255 -14.27 17.02 -12.69
CA GLU A 255 -15.69 16.74 -12.53
C GLU A 255 -16.05 16.85 -11.04
N ASP A 256 -17.18 17.49 -10.72
CA ASP A 256 -17.70 17.66 -9.36
C ASP A 256 -16.67 18.16 -8.32
N GLY A 257 -15.73 19.03 -8.75
CA GLY A 257 -14.71 19.62 -7.91
C GLY A 257 -13.52 18.71 -7.60
N ARG A 258 -13.37 17.63 -8.33
CA ARG A 258 -12.24 16.68 -8.24
C ARG A 258 -11.49 16.63 -9.56
N ARG A 259 -10.22 16.23 -9.53
CA ARG A 259 -9.40 15.94 -10.72
C ARG A 259 -9.27 14.44 -10.90
N TYR A 260 -9.42 14.02 -12.14
CA TYR A 260 -9.36 12.63 -12.57
C TYR A 260 -8.22 12.44 -13.56
N PHE A 261 -7.53 11.30 -13.42
CA PHE A 261 -6.37 10.94 -14.23
C PHE A 261 -6.53 9.50 -14.70
N HIS A 262 -6.60 9.31 -16.01
CA HIS A 262 -6.68 7.98 -16.62
C HIS A 262 -5.30 7.55 -17.08
N TYR A 263 -4.81 6.47 -16.53
CA TYR A 263 -3.52 5.88 -16.85
C TYR A 263 -3.68 4.49 -17.46
N LYS A 264 -2.82 4.17 -18.45
CA LYS A 264 -2.78 2.87 -19.09
C LYS A 264 -1.36 2.48 -19.43
N MET A 265 -1.02 1.20 -19.24
CA MET A 265 0.24 0.64 -19.72
C MET A 265 0.09 0.14 -21.16
N ASP A 266 1.09 0.39 -22.00
CA ASP A 266 1.12 -0.08 -23.39
C ASP A 266 1.31 -1.60 -23.45
N GLU A 267 2.06 -2.17 -22.50
CA GLU A 267 2.43 -3.58 -22.43
C GLU A 267 2.12 -4.14 -21.04
N PRO A 268 1.86 -5.46 -20.94
CA PRO A 268 1.64 -6.10 -19.64
C PRO A 268 2.83 -5.93 -18.69
N ILE A 269 2.53 -5.62 -17.44
CA ILE A 269 3.51 -5.38 -16.37
C ILE A 269 3.42 -6.44 -15.27
N TRP A 270 4.41 -6.52 -14.41
CA TRP A 270 4.24 -7.18 -13.13
C TRP A 270 3.11 -6.49 -12.35
N PRO A 271 2.12 -7.25 -11.79
CA PRO A 271 0.95 -6.67 -11.13
C PRO A 271 1.30 -6.07 -9.76
N PHE A 272 2.22 -5.13 -9.77
CA PHE A 272 2.67 -4.37 -8.61
C PHE A 272 2.68 -2.89 -8.97
N VAL A 273 1.72 -2.16 -8.43
CA VAL A 273 1.44 -0.77 -8.77
C VAL A 273 1.29 0.09 -7.52
N SER A 274 1.48 1.37 -7.69
CA SER A 274 1.38 2.36 -6.61
C SER A 274 0.39 3.46 -6.96
N PHE A 275 -0.13 4.09 -5.92
CA PHE A 275 -1.01 5.24 -6.01
C PHE A 275 -0.42 6.37 -5.18
N LEU A 276 -0.27 7.54 -5.81
CA LEU A 276 0.27 8.74 -5.20
C LEU A 276 -0.65 9.93 -5.47
N SER A 277 -0.69 10.86 -4.54
CA SER A 277 -1.35 12.15 -4.75
C SER A 277 -0.72 13.20 -3.87
N ALA A 278 -0.43 14.37 -4.42
CA ALA A 278 -0.03 15.56 -3.69
C ALA A 278 -0.17 16.81 -4.57
N ASP A 279 0.04 17.97 -3.97
CA ASP A 279 0.16 19.28 -4.62
C ASP A 279 1.56 19.41 -5.28
N TYR A 280 1.82 18.58 -6.29
CA TYR A 280 3.10 18.52 -6.96
C TYR A 280 3.38 19.70 -7.88
N GLU A 281 4.64 20.19 -7.83
CA GLU A 281 5.30 20.79 -8.98
C GLU A 281 6.00 19.72 -9.82
N MET A 282 6.25 19.98 -11.10
CA MET A 282 6.87 19.01 -11.99
C MET A 282 8.00 19.64 -12.80
N LYS A 283 9.12 18.92 -12.88
CA LYS A 283 10.23 19.25 -13.77
C LYS A 283 10.53 18.08 -14.70
N SER A 284 10.67 18.36 -15.96
CA SER A 284 10.91 17.36 -17.00
C SER A 284 12.23 17.56 -17.72
N ASP A 285 12.76 16.47 -18.25
CA ASP A 285 13.93 16.40 -19.12
C ASP A 285 13.80 15.19 -20.05
N LYS A 286 14.78 14.94 -20.90
CA LYS A 286 14.81 13.78 -21.80
C LYS A 286 16.14 13.03 -21.70
N TRP A 287 16.04 11.71 -21.84
CA TRP A 287 17.17 10.84 -22.08
C TRP A 287 16.85 9.96 -23.29
N ASN A 288 17.51 10.22 -24.44
CA ASN A 288 17.14 9.65 -25.73
C ASN A 288 15.64 9.85 -26.02
N ASP A 289 14.89 8.76 -26.24
CA ASP A 289 13.44 8.77 -26.47
C ASP A 289 12.60 8.61 -25.19
N VAL A 290 13.23 8.63 -24.00
CA VAL A 290 12.58 8.48 -22.71
C VAL A 290 12.32 9.85 -22.07
N ASP A 291 11.07 10.13 -21.72
CA ASP A 291 10.70 11.30 -20.94
C ASP A 291 11.07 11.09 -19.47
N LEU A 292 11.84 12.01 -18.89
CA LEU A 292 12.22 12.02 -17.50
C LEU A 292 11.39 13.07 -16.77
N GLU A 293 10.73 12.70 -15.70
CA GLU A 293 9.91 13.62 -14.92
C GLU A 293 10.17 13.43 -13.43
N VAL A 294 10.27 14.54 -12.71
CA VAL A 294 10.32 14.57 -11.25
C VAL A 294 9.16 15.43 -10.75
N TYR A 295 8.28 14.80 -9.97
CA TYR A 295 7.18 15.44 -9.29
C TYR A 295 7.57 15.68 -7.85
N TYR A 296 7.53 16.92 -7.39
CA TYR A 296 8.13 17.32 -6.12
C TYR A 296 7.33 18.40 -5.41
N LYS A 297 7.58 18.50 -4.11
CA LYS A 297 7.20 19.61 -3.25
C LYS A 297 8.45 20.40 -2.82
N HIS A 298 9.62 19.78 -2.87
CA HIS A 298 10.91 20.34 -2.48
C HIS A 298 11.90 20.30 -3.66
N GLU A 299 12.19 21.45 -4.24
CA GLU A 299 13.00 21.58 -5.48
C GLU A 299 14.51 21.31 -5.26
N GLN A 300 14.99 21.30 -4.03
CA GLN A 300 16.42 21.38 -3.69
C GLN A 300 17.32 20.41 -4.46
N ASN A 301 16.90 19.17 -4.73
CA ASN A 301 17.71 18.13 -5.36
C ASN A 301 17.17 17.66 -6.72
N VAL A 302 16.14 18.32 -7.27
CA VAL A 302 15.44 17.86 -8.48
C VAL A 302 16.38 17.78 -9.69
N ASP A 303 17.23 18.80 -9.93
CA ASP A 303 18.19 18.78 -11.03
C ASP A 303 19.20 17.63 -10.91
N ARG A 304 19.64 17.36 -9.68
CA ARG A 304 20.55 16.25 -9.41
C ARG A 304 19.87 14.91 -9.64
N MET A 305 18.59 14.76 -9.32
CA MET A 305 17.82 13.55 -9.60
C MET A 305 17.71 13.29 -11.09
N LEU A 306 17.39 14.31 -11.91
CA LEU A 306 17.35 14.20 -13.35
C LEU A 306 18.71 13.79 -13.93
N GLU A 307 19.80 14.41 -13.51
CA GLU A 307 21.16 14.05 -13.93
C GLU A 307 21.57 12.64 -13.49
N ALA A 308 21.23 12.24 -12.25
CA ALA A 308 21.51 10.90 -11.76
C ALA A 308 20.72 9.84 -12.54
N SER A 309 19.46 10.12 -12.88
CA SER A 309 18.63 9.25 -13.71
C SER A 309 19.24 9.02 -15.08
N LYS A 310 19.68 10.07 -15.76
CA LYS A 310 20.39 9.94 -17.06
C LYS A 310 21.63 9.05 -16.97
N LYS A 311 22.49 9.31 -15.99
CA LYS A 311 23.72 8.51 -15.77
C LYS A 311 23.40 7.06 -15.45
N SER A 312 22.34 6.81 -14.68
CA SER A 312 21.89 5.46 -14.36
C SER A 312 21.37 4.74 -15.60
N LEU A 313 20.55 5.41 -16.42
CA LEU A 313 20.02 4.86 -17.67
C LEU A 313 21.14 4.58 -18.68
N ASP A 314 22.15 5.46 -18.80
CA ASP A 314 23.35 5.22 -19.61
C ASP A 314 24.08 3.95 -19.15
N TYR A 315 24.36 3.85 -17.85
CA TYR A 315 25.10 2.72 -17.28
C TYR A 315 24.34 1.40 -17.41
N PHE A 316 23.07 1.36 -17.02
CA PHE A 316 22.28 0.13 -17.03
C PHE A 316 21.96 -0.33 -18.46
N THR A 317 21.70 0.59 -19.38
CA THR A 317 21.48 0.26 -20.80
C THR A 317 22.73 -0.31 -21.44
N ALA A 318 23.90 0.26 -21.13
CA ALA A 318 25.17 -0.22 -21.68
C ALA A 318 25.62 -1.58 -21.11
N ASN A 319 25.28 -1.91 -19.86
CA ASN A 319 25.81 -3.09 -19.17
C ASN A 319 24.82 -4.22 -19.01
N PHE A 320 23.52 -3.99 -19.13
CA PHE A 320 22.47 -4.99 -18.89
C PHE A 320 21.48 -5.08 -20.04
N SER A 321 20.52 -4.13 -20.12
CA SER A 321 19.51 -4.12 -21.17
C SER A 321 18.97 -2.71 -21.41
N PRO A 322 18.39 -2.43 -22.61
CA PRO A 322 17.67 -1.18 -22.84
C PRO A 322 16.57 -0.96 -21.82
N TYR A 323 16.35 0.29 -21.45
CA TYR A 323 15.22 0.66 -20.63
C TYR A 323 13.91 0.38 -21.39
N GLN A 324 12.96 -0.26 -20.72
CA GLN A 324 11.79 -0.86 -21.40
C GLN A 324 10.57 0.08 -21.50
N TYR A 325 10.63 1.27 -20.86
CA TYR A 325 9.52 2.22 -20.87
C TYR A 325 9.91 3.51 -21.59
N ARG A 326 8.93 4.20 -22.18
CA ARG A 326 9.13 5.51 -22.82
C ARG A 326 9.08 6.69 -21.86
N GLN A 327 8.89 6.43 -20.54
CA GLN A 327 8.82 7.41 -19.48
C GLN A 327 9.45 6.88 -18.20
N TYR A 328 10.12 7.74 -17.45
CA TYR A 328 10.73 7.46 -16.16
C TYR A 328 10.34 8.60 -15.22
N ARG A 329 9.61 8.29 -14.14
CA ARG A 329 9.04 9.28 -13.24
C ARG A 329 9.47 9.04 -11.80
N ILE A 330 9.93 10.09 -11.12
CA ILE A 330 10.18 10.12 -9.68
C ILE A 330 9.10 10.97 -9.02
N PHE A 331 8.53 10.48 -7.92
CA PHE A 331 7.51 11.18 -7.15
C PHE A 331 7.91 11.29 -5.69
N GLU A 332 7.93 12.52 -5.18
CA GLU A 332 8.14 12.77 -3.78
C GLU A 332 6.94 12.27 -2.95
N PHE A 333 7.21 11.59 -1.82
CA PHE A 333 6.19 11.30 -0.83
C PHE A 333 6.65 11.70 0.59
N PRO A 334 5.70 11.98 1.51
CA PRO A 334 6.00 12.47 2.84
C PRO A 334 6.85 11.49 3.67
N ARG A 335 7.83 12.01 4.43
CA ARG A 335 8.70 11.23 5.32
C ARG A 335 7.95 10.46 6.41
N GLN A 336 6.73 10.86 6.75
CA GLN A 336 5.89 10.15 7.70
C GLN A 336 5.56 8.73 7.23
N ARG A 337 5.54 8.50 5.91
CA ARG A 337 5.37 7.16 5.32
C ARG A 337 6.63 6.30 5.48
N GLY A 338 7.78 6.91 5.66
CA GLY A 338 9.08 6.24 5.84
C GLY A 338 10.19 6.86 5.01
N ALA A 339 11.43 6.47 5.30
CA ALA A 339 12.63 6.93 4.59
C ALA A 339 13.10 5.84 3.61
N PHE A 340 12.44 5.69 2.47
CA PHE A 340 12.75 4.68 1.45
C PHE A 340 12.37 5.17 0.05
N ALA A 341 12.73 4.40 -0.95
CA ALA A 341 12.22 4.50 -2.32
C ALA A 341 11.74 3.13 -2.77
N GLN A 342 10.77 3.11 -3.67
CA GLN A 342 10.23 1.88 -4.24
C GLN A 342 10.08 2.04 -5.75
N SER A 343 10.37 0.98 -6.51
CA SER A 343 10.30 1.03 -7.96
C SER A 343 9.10 0.25 -8.46
N PHE A 344 8.28 0.91 -9.25
CA PHE A 344 7.16 0.35 -10.00
C PHE A 344 7.38 0.57 -11.50
N PRO A 345 6.61 -0.08 -12.38
CA PRO A 345 6.69 0.21 -13.81
C PRO A 345 6.61 1.71 -14.09
N ASN A 346 7.60 2.27 -14.74
CA ASN A 346 7.79 3.69 -15.08
C ASN A 346 7.59 4.73 -13.95
N THR A 347 7.42 4.30 -12.69
CA THR A 347 7.04 5.17 -11.56
C THR A 347 7.84 4.82 -10.31
N ILE A 348 8.49 5.82 -9.70
CA ILE A 348 9.39 5.63 -8.57
C ILE A 348 8.99 6.59 -7.44
N PRO A 349 8.14 6.16 -6.50
CA PRO A 349 7.98 6.86 -5.24
C PRO A 349 9.30 6.98 -4.49
N PHE A 350 9.62 8.17 -4.03
CA PHE A 350 10.87 8.49 -3.35
C PHE A 350 10.59 9.38 -2.14
N SER A 351 11.02 8.96 -0.96
CA SER A 351 10.77 9.72 0.26
C SER A 351 11.46 11.09 0.24
N GLU A 352 10.75 12.13 0.69
CA GLU A 352 11.34 13.45 0.90
C GLU A 352 12.58 13.37 1.80
N ALA A 353 12.57 12.46 2.81
CA ALA A 353 13.61 12.34 3.81
C ALA A 353 14.99 11.93 3.25
N ILE A 354 15.02 11.14 2.17
CA ILE A 354 16.28 10.61 1.62
C ILE A 354 16.72 11.32 0.33
N GLY A 355 15.82 11.97 -0.36
CA GLY A 355 16.13 12.52 -1.67
C GLY A 355 15.92 14.03 -1.80
N PHE A 356 14.81 14.54 -1.35
CA PHE A 356 14.40 15.91 -1.67
C PHE A 356 14.91 16.95 -0.69
N VAL A 357 14.88 16.68 0.62
CA VAL A 357 15.25 17.67 1.68
C VAL A 357 16.66 17.51 2.21
N ALA A 358 17.35 16.40 1.92
CA ALA A 358 18.72 16.19 2.38
C ALA A 358 19.69 17.20 1.75
N ASP A 359 20.46 17.92 2.55
CA ASP A 359 21.54 18.79 2.05
C ASP A 359 22.81 17.98 1.78
N ILE A 360 22.84 17.38 0.59
CA ILE A 360 23.95 16.56 0.11
C ILE A 360 25.12 17.36 -0.49
N ARG A 361 25.09 18.70 -0.41
CA ARG A 361 26.22 19.56 -0.83
C ARG A 361 27.27 19.64 0.26
N ASP A 362 26.88 19.44 1.50
CA ASP A 362 27.78 19.40 2.65
C ASP A 362 28.17 17.95 2.96
N PRO A 363 29.43 17.55 2.74
CA PRO A 363 29.89 16.18 3.04
C PRO A 363 29.78 15.81 4.54
N GLU A 364 29.73 16.81 5.43
CA GLU A 364 29.59 16.59 6.88
C GLU A 364 28.11 16.47 7.31
N ALA A 365 27.17 16.80 6.44
CA ALA A 365 25.73 16.66 6.69
C ALA A 365 25.14 15.27 6.32
N ILE A 366 26.00 14.37 5.83
CA ILE A 366 25.60 13.02 5.39
C ILE A 366 26.08 12.00 6.43
N ASP A 367 25.61 12.11 7.65
CA ASP A 367 25.80 11.08 8.69
C ASP A 367 24.54 10.22 8.87
#